data_d8656da8a9ed6f0c852de826a794b183
#
_entry.id   d8656da8a9ed6f0c852de826a794b183
#
_cell.length_a   1.000
_cell.length_b   1.000
_cell.length_c   1.000
_cell.angle_alpha   90.00
_cell.angle_beta   90.00
_cell.angle_gamma   90.00
#
_symmetry.space_group_name_H-M   'P 1'
#
loop_
_entity.id
_entity.type
_entity.pdbx_description
1 polymer ?
#
loop_
_entity_poly.entity_id
_entity_poly.type
_entity_poly.pdbx_seq_one_letter_code
_entity_poly.pdbx_strand_id
1 'polypeptide(L)'
;MNYSIDDAGWGCPLQGCIIVLTCDDMDRLTPFIGEIEVAYFQNPLFQTKKYLERAYELVKEGIGCFGIGKGDFIYCCSGYILSLAVDHLRKDGYQVHVESHTERKAHTLAEKAFIEKLKEIGAPVDRLLPDESKKSRAKNFYILLNWAREDPERKRFLKNGWRFFQGG
;
A
#
# COMPACT_ATOMS: atom_id res chain seq x y z
N MET A 1 0.02 -0.09 -24.02
CA MET A 1 -0.85 0.67 -23.10
C MET A 1 -0.06 1.10 -21.88
N ASN A 2 -0.56 2.07 -21.12
CA ASN A 2 0.08 2.57 -19.90
C ASN A 2 -0.71 2.11 -18.67
N TYR A 3 0.00 1.52 -17.74
CA TYR A 3 -0.54 1.05 -16.45
C TYR A 3 0.21 1.71 -15.31
N SER A 4 -0.47 1.98 -14.22
CA SER A 4 0.16 2.49 -13.00
C SER A 4 -0.05 1.57 -11.81
N ILE A 5 0.97 1.49 -10.96
CA ILE A 5 0.96 0.72 -9.70
C ILE A 5 1.35 1.66 -8.57
N ASP A 6 0.55 1.67 -7.51
CA ASP A 6 0.88 2.41 -6.29
C ASP A 6 0.41 1.66 -5.04
N ASP A 7 0.93 2.07 -3.90
CA ASP A 7 0.56 1.55 -2.59
C ASP A 7 0.03 2.66 -1.67
N ALA A 8 -0.73 2.25 -0.68
CA ALA A 8 -1.13 3.12 0.42
C ALA A 8 -1.09 2.36 1.75
N GLY A 9 -0.80 3.09 2.83
CA GLY A 9 -0.82 2.57 4.18
C GLY A 9 0.54 2.19 4.77
N TRP A 10 1.64 2.22 4.00
CA TRP A 10 2.97 1.86 4.51
C TRP A 10 3.35 2.63 5.78
N GLY A 11 3.13 3.94 5.81
CA GLY A 11 3.44 4.80 6.96
C GLY A 11 2.37 4.86 8.05
N CYS A 12 1.24 4.19 7.88
CA CYS A 12 0.15 4.15 8.86
C CYS A 12 0.42 3.08 9.93
N PRO A 13 0.17 3.34 11.23
CA PRO A 13 0.39 2.35 12.28
C PRO A 13 -0.66 1.23 12.30
N LEU A 14 -1.77 1.40 11.59
CA LEU A 14 -2.90 0.46 11.55
C LEU A 14 -3.03 -0.22 10.21
N GLN A 15 -3.59 -1.42 10.24
CA GLN A 15 -3.87 -2.26 9.07
C GLN A 15 -2.61 -2.61 8.27
N GLY A 16 -2.78 -3.24 7.13
CA GLY A 16 -1.68 -3.56 6.23
C GLY A 16 -1.41 -2.45 5.22
N CYS A 17 -1.26 -2.83 3.97
CA CYS A 17 -1.12 -1.92 2.84
C CYS A 17 -2.08 -2.33 1.72
N ILE A 18 -2.53 -1.36 0.95
CA ILE A 18 -3.26 -1.58 -0.29
C ILE A 18 -2.30 -1.45 -1.46
N ILE A 19 -2.41 -2.34 -2.42
CA ILE A 19 -1.74 -2.26 -3.72
C ILE A 19 -2.81 -2.06 -4.78
N VAL A 20 -2.64 -1.04 -5.60
CA VAL A 20 -3.55 -0.77 -6.74
C VAL A 20 -2.78 -0.87 -8.04
N LEU A 21 -3.38 -1.55 -9.01
CA LEU A 21 -2.94 -1.54 -10.40
C LEU A 21 -4.12 -1.10 -11.28
N THR A 22 -3.91 -0.13 -12.15
CA THR A 22 -4.95 0.40 -13.04
C THR A 22 -4.39 0.78 -14.40
N CYS A 23 -5.26 0.84 -15.41
CA CYS A 23 -4.92 1.35 -16.74
C CYS A 23 -5.09 2.88 -16.76
N ASP A 24 -4.03 3.59 -17.13
CA ASP A 24 -4.06 5.05 -17.22
C ASP A 24 -4.78 5.53 -18.50
N ASP A 25 -4.77 4.72 -19.55
CA ASP A 25 -5.35 5.07 -20.86
C ASP A 25 -6.86 4.82 -20.94
N MET A 26 -7.45 4.10 -19.97
CA MET A 26 -8.86 3.69 -20.02
C MET A 26 -9.56 3.93 -18.66
N ASP A 27 -10.47 4.91 -18.64
CA ASP A 27 -11.19 5.28 -17.40
C ASP A 27 -12.25 4.26 -16.96
N ARG A 28 -12.71 3.43 -17.87
CA ARG A 28 -13.82 2.50 -17.61
C ARG A 28 -13.38 1.14 -17.08
N LEU A 29 -12.08 0.87 -17.04
CA LEU A 29 -11.59 -0.39 -16.48
C LEU A 29 -11.59 -0.33 -14.96
N THR A 30 -12.15 -1.36 -14.35
CA THR A 30 -12.13 -1.53 -12.90
C THR A 30 -10.69 -1.76 -12.44
N PRO A 31 -10.17 -0.98 -11.48
CA PRO A 31 -8.83 -1.18 -10.97
C PRO A 31 -8.71 -2.53 -10.24
N PHE A 32 -7.54 -3.14 -10.31
CA PHE A 32 -7.17 -4.21 -9.40
C PHE A 32 -6.79 -3.58 -8.06
N ILE A 33 -7.39 -4.05 -6.98
CA ILE A 33 -7.10 -3.62 -5.61
C ILE A 33 -6.80 -4.86 -4.77
N GLY A 34 -5.55 -4.98 -4.31
CA GLY A 34 -5.10 -6.05 -3.44
C GLY A 34 -4.73 -5.53 -2.06
N GLU A 35 -4.89 -6.38 -1.05
CA GLU A 35 -4.51 -6.06 0.34
C GLU A 35 -3.33 -6.95 0.77
N ILE A 36 -2.33 -6.31 1.37
CA ILE A 36 -1.33 -6.97 2.19
C ILE A 36 -1.85 -6.85 3.62
N GLU A 37 -2.30 -7.94 4.18
CA GLU A 37 -2.99 -7.98 5.46
C GLU A 37 -2.06 -7.54 6.61
N VAL A 38 -2.61 -7.01 7.69
CA VAL A 38 -1.84 -6.50 8.84
C VAL A 38 -0.90 -7.55 9.44
N ALA A 39 -1.24 -8.84 9.34
CA ALA A 39 -0.40 -9.94 9.82
C ALA A 39 1.02 -9.93 9.22
N TYR A 40 1.17 -9.47 7.97
CA TYR A 40 2.47 -9.32 7.32
C TYR A 40 3.35 -8.22 7.94
N PHE A 41 2.74 -7.30 8.70
CA PHE A 41 3.42 -6.23 9.44
C PHE A 41 3.55 -6.52 10.92
N GLN A 42 3.29 -7.77 11.31
CA GLN A 42 3.47 -8.31 12.64
C GLN A 42 4.50 -9.45 12.60
N ASN A 43 5.18 -9.70 13.74
CA ASN A 43 6.15 -10.78 13.80
C ASN A 43 5.45 -12.16 13.89
N PRO A 44 6.00 -13.20 13.27
CA PRO A 44 7.34 -13.27 12.63
C PRO A 44 7.38 -12.81 11.17
N LEU A 45 6.27 -12.60 10.49
CA LEU A 45 6.22 -12.31 9.04
C LEU A 45 6.94 -11.01 8.68
N PHE A 46 6.84 -9.99 9.56
CA PHE A 46 7.50 -8.71 9.31
C PHE A 46 9.02 -8.82 9.31
N GLN A 47 9.61 -9.55 10.26
CA GLN A 47 11.06 -9.74 10.37
C GLN A 47 11.65 -10.43 9.14
N THR A 48 10.90 -11.34 8.53
CA THR A 48 11.31 -12.07 7.32
C THR A 48 10.92 -11.36 6.03
N LYS A 49 10.37 -10.15 6.13
CA LYS A 49 9.96 -9.31 4.99
C LYS A 49 8.96 -9.98 4.04
N LYS A 50 8.12 -10.88 4.55
CA LYS A 50 7.10 -11.58 3.75
C LYS A 50 6.11 -10.64 3.07
N TYR A 51 5.94 -9.43 3.57
CA TYR A 51 5.14 -8.39 2.93
C TYR A 51 5.64 -8.00 1.53
N LEU A 52 6.96 -8.08 1.26
CA LEU A 52 7.50 -7.84 -0.09
C LEU A 52 7.12 -8.94 -1.08
N GLU A 53 7.15 -10.20 -0.64
CA GLU A 53 6.71 -11.33 -1.45
C GLU A 53 5.20 -11.21 -1.74
N ARG A 54 4.40 -10.87 -0.72
CA ARG A 54 2.96 -10.67 -0.87
C ARG A 54 2.62 -9.53 -1.81
N ALA A 55 3.36 -8.40 -1.73
CA ALA A 55 3.22 -7.30 -2.67
C ALA A 55 3.47 -7.75 -4.13
N TYR A 56 4.52 -8.53 -4.34
CA TYR A 56 4.83 -9.08 -5.68
C TYR A 56 3.73 -10.01 -6.19
N GLU A 57 3.19 -10.90 -5.34
CA GLU A 57 2.06 -11.77 -5.70
C GLU A 57 0.85 -10.96 -6.16
N LEU A 58 0.47 -9.92 -5.41
CA LEU A 58 -0.64 -9.04 -5.77
C LEU A 58 -0.40 -8.31 -7.09
N VAL A 59 0.82 -7.82 -7.31
CA VAL A 59 1.17 -7.19 -8.59
C VAL A 59 1.04 -8.18 -9.74
N LYS A 60 1.48 -9.44 -9.57
CA LYS A 60 1.31 -10.50 -10.58
C LYS A 60 -0.16 -10.81 -10.85
N GLU A 61 -0.99 -10.88 -9.81
CA GLU A 61 -2.43 -11.05 -9.95
C GLU A 61 -3.04 -9.92 -10.79
N GLY A 62 -2.69 -8.65 -10.47
CA GLY A 62 -3.14 -7.50 -11.23
C GLY A 62 -2.69 -7.51 -12.70
N ILE A 63 -1.43 -7.88 -12.97
CA ILE A 63 -0.91 -8.05 -14.33
C ILE A 63 -1.73 -9.09 -15.10
N GLY A 64 -2.05 -10.21 -14.45
CA GLY A 64 -2.88 -11.26 -15.04
C GLY A 64 -4.31 -10.79 -15.33
N CYS A 65 -4.93 -10.04 -14.40
CA CYS A 65 -6.28 -9.48 -14.57
C CYS A 65 -6.40 -8.56 -15.80
N PHE A 66 -5.38 -7.75 -16.05
CA PHE A 66 -5.35 -6.84 -17.19
C PHE A 66 -4.75 -7.44 -18.46
N GLY A 67 -4.13 -8.61 -18.39
CA GLY A 67 -3.43 -9.21 -19.51
C GLY A 67 -2.22 -8.39 -19.99
N ILE A 68 -1.52 -7.72 -19.06
CA ILE A 68 -0.40 -6.82 -19.37
C ILE A 68 0.73 -7.61 -20.04
N GLY A 69 1.12 -7.17 -21.24
CA GLY A 69 2.21 -7.77 -22.02
C GLY A 69 3.54 -7.03 -21.88
N LYS A 70 4.60 -7.62 -22.47
CA LYS A 70 5.95 -7.03 -22.45
C LYS A 70 6.09 -5.74 -23.29
N GLY A 71 5.12 -5.49 -24.16
CA GLY A 71 5.03 -4.27 -24.98
C GLY A 71 4.33 -3.10 -24.27
N ASP A 72 3.74 -3.33 -23.10
CA ASP A 72 3.08 -2.32 -22.31
C ASP A 72 4.05 -1.61 -21.35
N PHE A 73 3.70 -0.41 -20.93
CA PHE A 73 4.47 0.37 -19.97
C PHE A 73 3.82 0.30 -18.59
N ILE A 74 4.62 0.00 -17.58
CA ILE A 74 4.19 -0.04 -16.17
C ILE A 74 4.91 1.09 -15.43
N TYR A 75 4.15 2.01 -14.87
CA TYR A 75 4.65 3.10 -14.03
C TYR A 75 4.38 2.74 -12.57
N CYS A 76 5.43 2.56 -11.81
CA CYS A 76 5.37 2.11 -10.42
C CYS A 76 5.88 3.20 -9.48
N CYS A 77 5.20 3.43 -8.37
CA CYS A 77 5.72 4.33 -7.33
C CYS A 77 7.04 3.79 -6.76
N SER A 78 7.86 4.70 -6.24
CA SER A 78 9.17 4.36 -5.65
C SER A 78 9.07 3.80 -4.21
N GLY A 79 7.88 3.41 -3.76
CA GLY A 79 7.65 2.85 -2.43
C GLY A 79 8.46 1.57 -2.18
N TYR A 80 9.10 1.48 -1.01
CA TYR A 80 9.91 0.31 -0.63
C TYR A 80 9.14 -1.01 -0.75
N ILE A 81 7.84 -1.00 -0.44
CA ILE A 81 6.99 -2.19 -0.47
C ILE A 81 6.88 -2.82 -1.85
N LEU A 82 7.06 -2.03 -2.92
CA LEU A 82 7.02 -2.48 -4.31
C LEU A 82 8.39 -2.84 -4.88
N SER A 83 9.48 -2.64 -4.13
CA SER A 83 10.86 -2.83 -4.62
C SER A 83 11.12 -4.23 -5.18
N LEU A 84 10.68 -5.28 -4.48
CA LEU A 84 10.84 -6.66 -4.94
C LEU A 84 10.03 -6.93 -6.21
N ALA A 85 8.81 -6.41 -6.28
CA ALA A 85 7.96 -6.55 -7.47
C ALA A 85 8.60 -5.90 -8.69
N VAL A 86 9.14 -4.67 -8.54
CA VAL A 86 9.84 -3.97 -9.62
C VAL A 86 11.03 -4.78 -10.13
N ASP A 87 11.85 -5.32 -9.22
CA ASP A 87 13.03 -6.10 -9.58
C ASP A 87 12.66 -7.37 -10.35
N HIS A 88 11.65 -8.10 -9.90
CA HIS A 88 11.16 -9.30 -10.59
C HIS A 88 10.56 -8.98 -11.95
N LEU A 89 9.69 -7.96 -12.05
CA LEU A 89 9.09 -7.58 -13.32
C LEU A 89 10.13 -7.17 -14.38
N ARG A 90 11.17 -6.43 -13.97
CA ARG A 90 12.27 -6.07 -14.87
C ARG A 90 13.05 -7.29 -15.35
N LYS A 91 13.36 -8.23 -14.45
CA LYS A 91 14.01 -9.51 -14.79
C LYS A 91 13.16 -10.33 -15.75
N ASP A 92 11.85 -10.29 -15.60
CA ASP A 92 10.90 -10.97 -16.47
C ASP A 92 10.68 -10.25 -17.81
N GLY A 93 11.33 -9.11 -18.04
CA GLY A 93 11.31 -8.35 -19.28
C GLY A 93 10.15 -7.38 -19.46
N TYR A 94 9.45 -7.01 -18.38
CA TYR A 94 8.46 -5.93 -18.42
C TYR A 94 9.13 -4.55 -18.47
N GLN A 95 8.49 -3.59 -19.12
CA GLN A 95 8.95 -2.21 -19.18
C GLN A 95 8.45 -1.45 -17.96
N VAL A 96 9.25 -1.41 -16.88
CA VAL A 96 8.89 -0.80 -15.60
C VAL A 96 9.64 0.50 -15.38
N HIS A 97 8.91 1.60 -15.27
CA HIS A 97 9.38 2.93 -14.92
C HIS A 97 9.03 3.22 -13.45
N VAL A 98 10.03 3.58 -12.65
CA VAL A 98 9.83 3.94 -11.24
C VAL A 98 9.82 5.46 -11.10
N GLU A 99 8.76 5.98 -10.48
CA GLU A 99 8.54 7.41 -10.28
C GLU A 99 8.46 7.75 -8.78
N SER A 100 9.07 8.85 -8.36
CA SER A 100 9.10 9.26 -6.95
C SER A 100 7.80 9.93 -6.46
N HIS A 101 7.05 10.53 -7.37
CA HIS A 101 5.75 11.16 -7.12
C HIS A 101 4.83 10.81 -8.26
N THR A 102 3.68 10.26 -7.95
CA THR A 102 2.72 9.89 -8.98
C THR A 102 1.46 10.73 -8.87
N GLU A 103 1.20 11.54 -9.88
CA GLU A 103 -0.13 12.12 -10.14
C GLU A 103 -1.03 11.12 -10.86
N ARG A 104 -0.64 9.83 -10.86
CA ARG A 104 -1.34 8.79 -11.59
C ARG A 104 -2.58 8.32 -10.85
N LYS A 105 -3.51 7.74 -11.59
CA LYS A 105 -4.78 7.22 -11.04
C LYS A 105 -4.58 6.24 -9.90
N ALA A 106 -3.56 5.36 -9.99
CA ALA A 106 -3.27 4.36 -8.97
C ALA A 106 -3.07 5.00 -7.59
N HIS A 107 -2.39 6.15 -7.49
CA HIS A 107 -2.16 6.85 -6.23
C HIS A 107 -3.47 7.23 -5.54
N THR A 108 -4.33 7.97 -6.20
CA THR A 108 -5.61 8.40 -5.63
C THR A 108 -6.50 7.21 -5.25
N LEU A 109 -6.49 6.16 -6.08
CA LEU A 109 -7.27 4.96 -5.83
C LEU A 109 -6.73 4.17 -4.61
N ALA A 110 -5.41 4.08 -4.46
CA ALA A 110 -4.78 3.40 -3.33
C ALA A 110 -5.08 4.11 -2.02
N GLU A 111 -4.91 5.43 -1.97
CA GLU A 111 -5.23 6.25 -0.79
C GLU A 111 -6.71 6.12 -0.41
N LYS A 112 -7.62 6.22 -1.38
CA LYS A 112 -9.05 6.05 -1.14
C LYS A 112 -9.39 4.66 -0.60
N ALA A 113 -8.85 3.62 -1.20
CA ALA A 113 -9.09 2.24 -0.77
C ALA A 113 -8.54 2.00 0.65
N PHE A 114 -7.40 2.58 0.99
CA PHE A 114 -6.83 2.46 2.33
C PHE A 114 -7.69 3.19 3.39
N ILE A 115 -8.19 4.38 3.08
CA ILE A 115 -9.13 5.09 3.97
C ILE A 115 -10.40 4.26 4.22
N GLU A 116 -10.95 3.58 3.20
CA GLU A 116 -12.09 2.68 3.40
C GLU A 116 -11.74 1.52 4.35
N LYS A 117 -10.53 0.96 4.27
CA LYS A 117 -10.06 -0.05 5.23
C LYS A 117 -9.99 0.46 6.66
N LEU A 118 -9.56 1.69 6.86
CA LEU A 118 -9.57 2.32 8.19
C LEU A 118 -11.00 2.54 8.71
N LYS A 119 -11.94 2.93 7.83
CA LYS A 119 -13.36 3.06 8.21
C LYS A 119 -13.99 1.73 8.61
N GLU A 120 -13.67 0.64 7.92
CA GLU A 120 -14.17 -0.70 8.21
C GLU A 120 -13.88 -1.14 9.65
N ILE A 121 -12.74 -0.72 10.21
CA ILE A 121 -12.37 -1.04 11.60
C ILE A 121 -12.84 0.02 12.61
N GLY A 122 -13.53 1.06 12.16
CA GLY A 122 -14.03 2.15 13.00
C GLY A 122 -12.96 3.17 13.41
N ALA A 123 -11.84 3.23 12.70
CA ALA A 123 -10.80 4.22 12.97
C ALA A 123 -11.30 5.65 12.68
N PRO A 124 -10.82 6.68 13.42
CA PRO A 124 -11.34 8.05 13.33
C PRO A 124 -10.79 8.79 12.10
N VAL A 125 -11.17 8.34 10.91
CA VAL A 125 -10.71 8.93 9.64
C VAL A 125 -11.16 10.38 9.45
N ASP A 126 -12.28 10.78 10.03
CA ASP A 126 -12.79 12.15 10.03
C ASP A 126 -11.89 13.13 10.79
N ARG A 127 -11.02 12.64 11.67
CA ARG A 127 -10.05 13.43 12.43
C ARG A 127 -8.70 13.58 11.72
N LEU A 128 -8.50 12.89 10.60
CA LEU A 128 -7.25 12.94 9.86
C LEU A 128 -7.12 14.24 9.06
N LEU A 129 -5.91 14.79 9.03
CA LEU A 129 -5.59 15.97 8.24
C LEU A 129 -5.41 15.57 6.76
N PRO A 130 -6.00 16.33 5.82
CA PRO A 130 -6.03 15.95 4.41
C PRO A 130 -4.72 16.21 3.66
N ASP A 131 -3.85 17.08 4.18
CA ASP A 131 -2.60 17.42 3.52
C ASP A 131 -1.49 16.39 3.79
N GLU A 132 -0.61 16.20 2.81
CA GLU A 132 0.47 15.23 2.87
C GLU A 132 1.79 15.78 3.45
N SER A 133 1.74 16.93 4.15
CA SER A 133 2.92 17.48 4.80
C SER A 133 3.48 16.50 5.85
N LYS A 134 4.78 16.55 6.06
CA LYS A 134 5.45 15.73 7.09
C LYS A 134 4.81 15.92 8.48
N LYS A 135 4.41 17.14 8.79
CA LYS A 135 3.76 17.50 10.06
C LYS A 135 2.37 16.83 10.18
N SER A 136 1.56 16.90 9.12
CA SER A 136 0.22 16.31 9.10
C SER A 136 0.28 14.79 9.12
N ARG A 137 1.20 14.18 8.39
CA ARG A 137 1.44 12.72 8.45
C ARG A 137 1.81 12.27 9.87
N ALA A 138 2.68 13.01 10.56
CA ALA A 138 3.04 12.71 11.94
C ALA A 138 1.84 12.82 12.88
N LYS A 139 1.00 13.85 12.74
CA LYS A 139 -0.23 13.99 13.53
C LYS A 139 -1.21 12.86 13.26
N ASN A 140 -1.45 12.52 12.00
CA ASN A 140 -2.33 11.43 11.60
C ASN A 140 -1.86 10.10 12.19
N PHE A 141 -0.55 9.84 12.17
CA PHE A 141 0.04 8.66 12.80
C PHE A 141 -0.36 8.54 14.27
N TYR A 142 -0.20 9.61 15.04
CA TYR A 142 -0.54 9.59 16.48
C TYR A 142 -2.05 9.59 16.76
N ILE A 143 -2.88 10.21 15.92
CA ILE A 143 -4.33 10.10 16.04
C ILE A 143 -4.76 8.62 15.96
N LEU A 144 -4.26 7.90 14.97
CA LEU A 144 -4.60 6.48 14.76
C LEU A 144 -3.98 5.58 15.83
N LEU A 145 -2.73 5.84 16.20
CA LEU A 145 -2.05 5.07 17.26
C LEU A 145 -2.74 5.21 18.62
N ASN A 146 -3.11 6.42 18.99
CA ASN A 146 -3.80 6.67 20.26
C ASN A 146 -5.18 6.01 20.26
N TRP A 147 -5.93 6.11 19.17
CA TRP A 147 -7.20 5.40 19.03
C TRP A 147 -7.06 3.88 19.25
N ALA A 148 -6.00 3.28 18.72
CA ALA A 148 -5.75 1.85 18.91
C ALA A 148 -5.35 1.51 20.34
N ARG A 149 -4.66 2.42 21.05
CA ARG A 149 -4.22 2.22 22.45
C ARG A 149 -5.33 2.37 23.47
N GLU A 150 -6.39 3.09 23.14
CA GLU A 150 -7.55 3.30 24.04
C GLU A 150 -8.34 2.02 24.32
N ASP A 151 -8.23 1.01 23.45
CA ASP A 151 -8.97 -0.24 23.57
C ASP A 151 -8.05 -1.43 23.26
N PRO A 152 -7.87 -2.39 24.19
CA PRO A 152 -7.05 -3.58 23.97
C PRO A 152 -7.43 -4.40 22.73
N GLU A 153 -8.71 -4.45 22.37
CA GLU A 153 -9.19 -5.17 21.20
C GLU A 153 -8.69 -4.57 19.88
N ARG A 154 -8.40 -3.26 19.86
CA ARG A 154 -7.89 -2.55 18.68
C ARG A 154 -6.41 -2.81 18.41
N LYS A 155 -5.66 -3.35 19.37
CA LYS A 155 -4.23 -3.67 19.21
C LYS A 155 -3.97 -4.69 18.11
N ARG A 156 -4.94 -5.54 17.77
CA ARG A 156 -4.85 -6.48 16.65
C ARG A 156 -4.67 -5.81 15.30
N PHE A 157 -5.03 -4.54 15.17
CA PHE A 157 -4.88 -3.77 13.93
C PHE A 157 -3.52 -3.09 13.80
N LEU A 158 -2.65 -3.14 14.82
CA LEU A 158 -1.36 -2.47 14.82
C LEU A 158 -0.31 -3.22 14.01
N LYS A 159 0.50 -2.48 13.25
CA LYS A 159 1.74 -2.96 12.63
C LYS A 159 2.84 -3.13 13.68
N ASN A 160 2.61 -3.98 14.67
CA ASN A 160 3.46 -4.11 15.84
C ASN A 160 4.82 -4.79 15.59
N GLY A 161 5.06 -5.27 14.38
CA GLY A 161 6.38 -5.77 13.95
C GLY A 161 7.42 -4.67 13.77
N TRP A 162 7.01 -3.41 13.60
CA TRP A 162 7.94 -2.29 13.46
C TRP A 162 8.83 -2.12 14.69
N ARG A 163 10.08 -1.73 14.44
CA ARG A 163 11.04 -1.44 15.51
C ARG A 163 10.52 -0.43 16.54
N PHE A 164 9.71 0.52 16.10
CA PHE A 164 9.02 1.49 16.95
C PHE A 164 8.23 0.83 18.10
N PHE A 165 7.60 -0.33 17.85
CA PHE A 165 6.83 -1.06 18.85
C PHE A 165 7.65 -2.05 19.69
N GLN A 166 8.91 -2.33 19.31
CA GLN A 166 9.78 -3.31 19.97
C GLN A 166 10.58 -2.72 21.13
N GLY A 167 10.66 -1.40 21.25
CA GLY A 167 11.50 -0.67 22.19
C GLY A 167 10.79 -0.12 23.42
N GLY A 168 9.54 -0.60 23.69
CA GLY A 168 8.77 -0.03 24.80
C GLY A 168 8.24 -1.01 25.80
#